data_f6e73ee6355fd33b29c544cddfbeceaa
#
_entry.id   f6e73ee6355fd33b29c544cddfbeceaa
#
_cell.length_a   1.000
_cell.length_b   1.000
_cell.length_c   1.000
_cell.angle_alpha   90.00
_cell.angle_beta   90.00
_cell.angle_gamma   90.00
#
_symmetry.space_group_name_H-M   'P 1'
#
loop_
_entity.id
_entity.type
_entity.pdbx_description
1 polymer ?
#
loop_
_entity_poly.entity_id
_entity_poly.type
_entity_poly.pdbx_seq_one_letter_code
_entity_poly.pdbx_strand_id
1 'polypeptide(L)'
;NLASHGVGDSLHDAPEEIATWPDKSERRRMTDGMVFTIEPFLSLGGRLADQKSADDEWTLISNPPAPCVQYEHTVIATPRGAIVVTLNS
;
A
#
# COMPACT_ATOMS: atom_id res chain seq x y z
N ASN A 1 -4.75 2.59 8.14
CA ASN A 1 -3.67 3.60 8.19
C ASN A 1 -2.36 3.16 7.52
N LEU A 2 -2.31 1.96 6.97
CA LEU A 2 -1.18 1.52 6.16
C LEU A 2 -1.45 1.84 4.69
N ALA A 3 -0.46 2.42 4.03
CA ALA A 3 -0.62 2.97 2.69
C ALA A 3 0.29 2.28 1.67
N SER A 4 -0.10 2.36 0.41
CA SER A 4 0.75 2.06 -0.73
C SER A 4 1.76 3.20 -0.93
N HIS A 5 2.78 2.98 -1.73
CA HIS A 5 3.86 3.94 -1.93
C HIS A 5 4.50 3.78 -3.31
N GLY A 6 5.28 4.78 -3.70
CA GLY A 6 6.13 4.69 -4.88
C GLY A 6 7.30 3.74 -4.68
N VAL A 7 7.82 3.25 -5.77
CA VAL A 7 9.02 2.41 -5.84
C VAL A 7 9.91 2.94 -6.95
N GLY A 8 11.20 3.05 -6.69
CA GLY A 8 12.14 3.56 -7.68
C GLY A 8 13.57 3.22 -7.30
N ASP A 9 14.40 4.23 -7.12
CA ASP A 9 15.78 4.05 -6.68
C ASP A 9 15.89 3.42 -5.30
N SER A 10 14.80 3.48 -4.51
CA SER A 10 14.67 2.80 -3.23
C SER A 10 13.33 2.07 -3.16
N LEU A 11 13.22 1.17 -2.17
CA LEU A 11 11.98 0.41 -1.95
C LEU A 11 10.79 1.32 -1.67
N HIS A 12 11.01 2.39 -0.91
CA HIS A 12 10.01 3.42 -0.67
C HIS A 12 10.47 4.72 -1.30
N ASP A 13 9.81 5.13 -2.35
CA ASP A 13 10.13 6.32 -3.13
C ASP A 13 8.87 7.16 -3.35
N ALA A 14 9.02 8.31 -3.97
CA ALA A 14 7.87 9.15 -4.31
C ALA A 14 6.94 8.45 -5.33
N PRO A 15 5.62 8.60 -5.22
CA PRO A 15 4.91 9.27 -4.14
C PRO A 15 5.01 8.52 -2.81
N GLU A 16 5.18 9.26 -1.71
CA GLU A 16 5.49 8.67 -0.39
C GLU A 16 4.34 7.86 0.18
N GLU A 17 3.13 8.30 -0.04
CA GLU A 17 1.95 7.67 0.53
C GLU A 17 0.79 7.73 -0.44
N ILE A 18 0.19 6.55 -0.68
CA ILE A 18 -1.01 6.41 -1.51
C ILE A 18 -2.03 5.68 -0.65
N ALA A 19 -3.13 6.36 -0.29
CA ALA A 19 -4.14 5.78 0.58
C ALA A 19 -4.76 4.52 -0.04
N THR A 20 -4.95 3.49 0.79
CA THR A 20 -5.65 2.27 0.42
C THR A 20 -7.09 2.26 0.92
N TRP A 21 -7.56 3.40 1.41
CA TRP A 21 -8.92 3.66 1.86
C TRP A 21 -9.52 4.78 1.02
N PRO A 22 -10.86 4.92 0.99
CA PRO A 22 -11.49 6.03 0.27
C PRO A 22 -11.02 7.38 0.82
N ASP A 23 -10.52 8.23 -0.06
CA ASP A 23 -10.03 9.56 0.28
C ASP A 23 -10.47 10.54 -0.80
N LYS A 24 -11.50 11.33 -0.49
CA LYS A 24 -12.08 12.32 -1.43
C LYS A 24 -11.14 13.49 -1.72
N SER A 25 -10.12 13.69 -0.89
CA SER A 25 -9.14 14.75 -1.10
C SER A 25 -8.03 14.34 -2.07
N GLU A 26 -7.93 13.07 -2.40
CA GLU A 26 -6.90 12.57 -3.33
C GLU A 26 -7.18 13.11 -4.74
N ARG A 27 -6.21 13.82 -5.29
CA ARG A 27 -6.28 14.44 -6.62
C ARG A 27 -5.14 14.03 -7.53
N ARG A 28 -4.16 13.32 -7.00
CA ARG A 28 -3.02 12.89 -7.81
C ARG A 28 -3.46 11.92 -8.89
N ARG A 29 -2.84 12.02 -10.04
CA ARG A 29 -3.08 11.12 -11.17
C ARG A 29 -1.91 10.15 -11.31
N MET A 30 -2.20 8.96 -11.79
CA MET A 30 -1.15 8.06 -12.25
C MET A 30 -0.58 8.59 -13.55
N THR A 31 0.70 8.88 -13.54
CA THR A 31 1.42 9.37 -14.72
C THR A 31 2.16 8.23 -15.41
N ASP A 32 2.40 8.39 -16.71
CA ASP A 32 3.11 7.39 -17.50
C ASP A 32 4.50 7.10 -16.89
N GLY A 33 4.79 5.82 -16.69
CA GLY A 33 6.05 5.38 -16.09
C GLY A 33 6.07 5.40 -14.55
N MET A 34 5.01 5.86 -13.90
CA MET A 34 4.92 5.84 -12.44
C MET A 34 4.94 4.40 -11.93
N VAL A 35 5.84 4.12 -10.98
CA VAL A 35 5.97 2.81 -10.33
C VAL A 35 5.53 2.94 -8.88
N PHE A 36 4.60 2.10 -8.47
CA PHE A 36 4.06 2.17 -7.12
C PHE A 36 3.48 0.82 -6.69
N THR A 37 3.26 0.67 -5.38
CA THR A 37 2.63 -0.54 -4.85
C THR A 37 1.13 -0.36 -4.72
N ILE A 38 0.41 -1.48 -4.76
CA ILE A 38 -0.98 -1.59 -4.35
C ILE A 38 -1.00 -2.69 -3.30
N GLU A 39 -1.20 -2.31 -2.03
CA GLU A 39 -1.03 -3.22 -0.90
C GLU A 39 -2.12 -3.07 0.17
N PRO A 40 -3.39 -3.21 -0.20
CA PRO A 40 -4.47 -3.04 0.76
C PRO A 40 -4.51 -4.18 1.78
N PHE A 41 -4.93 -3.85 2.98
CA PHE A 41 -5.31 -4.82 4.00
C PHE A 41 -6.82 -4.97 4.05
N LEU A 42 -7.29 -6.20 4.21
CA LEU A 42 -8.67 -6.50 4.53
C LEU A 42 -8.72 -7.11 5.93
N SER A 43 -9.65 -6.64 6.75
CA SER A 43 -9.80 -7.13 8.12
C SER A 43 -11.27 -7.35 8.44
N LEU A 44 -11.54 -8.39 9.23
CA LEU A 44 -12.90 -8.69 9.70
C LEU A 44 -13.37 -7.78 10.83
N GLY A 45 -12.59 -6.82 11.26
CA GLY A 45 -12.99 -5.91 12.32
C GLY A 45 -11.92 -4.90 12.72
N GLY A 46 -10.69 -5.07 12.23
CA GLY A 46 -9.61 -4.13 12.48
C GLY A 46 -9.82 -2.84 11.68
N ARG A 47 -9.51 -1.71 12.30
CA ARG A 47 -9.61 -0.39 11.66
C ARG A 47 -8.26 0.26 11.46
N LEU A 48 -7.35 0.02 12.38
CA LEU A 48 -6.01 0.60 12.39
C LEU A 48 -4.98 -0.49 12.60
N ALA A 49 -3.75 -0.23 12.19
CA ALA A 49 -2.60 -1.03 12.54
C ALA A 49 -1.73 -0.24 13.51
N ASP A 50 -1.41 -0.86 14.64
CA ASP A 50 -0.60 -0.26 15.68
C ASP A 50 0.73 -1.00 15.80
N GLN A 51 1.76 -0.30 16.23
CA GLN A 51 3.04 -0.89 16.58
C GLN A 51 2.86 -1.77 17.82
N LYS A 52 3.41 -3.00 17.78
CA LYS A 52 3.26 -3.96 18.88
C LYS A 52 3.86 -3.46 20.18
N SER A 53 5.05 -2.86 20.12
CA SER A 53 5.73 -2.29 21.27
C SER A 53 6.77 -1.29 20.80
N ALA A 54 7.28 -0.48 21.75
CA ALA A 54 8.34 0.48 21.45
C ALA A 54 9.64 -0.20 20.97
N ASP A 55 9.88 -1.44 21.40
CA ASP A 55 11.08 -2.21 21.05
C ASP A 55 10.94 -2.96 19.73
N ASP A 56 9.72 -3.08 19.19
CA ASP A 56 9.43 -3.81 17.97
C ASP A 56 8.65 -2.91 17.00
N GLU A 57 9.39 -2.13 16.23
CA GLU A 57 8.81 -1.19 15.26
C GLU A 57 8.28 -1.86 13.99
N TRP A 58 8.60 -3.14 13.78
CA TRP A 58 8.21 -3.86 12.57
C TRP A 58 6.92 -4.64 12.71
N THR A 59 6.62 -5.15 13.90
CA THR A 59 5.40 -5.93 14.13
C THR A 59 4.23 -5.00 14.34
N LEU A 60 3.21 -5.16 13.51
CA LEU A 60 1.96 -4.39 13.59
C LEU A 60 0.84 -5.29 14.08
N ILE A 61 -0.07 -4.70 14.85
CA ILE A 61 -1.24 -5.38 15.41
C ILE A 61 -2.48 -4.66 14.91
N SER A 62 -3.47 -5.44 14.46
CA SER A 62 -4.79 -4.90 14.13
C SER A 62 -5.46 -4.34 15.39
N ASN A 63 -6.05 -3.17 15.29
CA ASN A 63 -6.79 -2.51 16.38
C ASN A 63 -8.20 -2.12 15.90
N PRO A 64 -9.27 -2.71 16.43
CA PRO A 64 -9.25 -3.85 17.35
C PRO A 64 -8.67 -5.12 16.72
N PRO A 65 -8.15 -6.06 17.53
CA PRO A 65 -7.61 -7.32 17.02
C PRO A 65 -8.65 -8.09 16.21
N ALA A 66 -8.25 -8.50 15.00
CA ALA A 66 -9.12 -9.23 14.10
C ALA A 66 -8.27 -9.95 13.03
N PRO A 67 -8.80 -11.01 12.43
CA PRO A 67 -8.14 -11.62 11.27
C PRO A 67 -7.96 -10.62 10.14
N CYS A 68 -6.77 -10.61 9.54
CA CYS A 68 -6.42 -9.71 8.45
C CYS A 68 -5.75 -10.49 7.32
N VAL A 69 -5.89 -9.98 6.11
CA VAL A 69 -5.17 -10.46 4.93
C VAL A 69 -4.65 -9.26 4.14
N GLN A 70 -3.47 -9.42 3.57
CA GLN A 70 -2.88 -8.44 2.67
C GLN A 70 -2.46 -9.10 1.37
N TYR A 71 -2.69 -8.40 0.27
CA TYR A 71 -2.06 -8.66 -1.02
C TYR A 71 -1.29 -7.43 -1.45
N GLU A 72 -0.12 -7.65 -2.02
CA GLU A 72 0.72 -6.56 -2.52
C GLU A 72 1.20 -6.87 -3.93
N HIS A 73 1.05 -5.89 -4.81
CA HIS A 73 1.65 -5.89 -6.14
C HIS A 73 2.37 -4.57 -6.37
N THR A 74 3.45 -4.66 -7.15
CA THR A 74 4.10 -3.49 -7.73
C THR A 74 3.59 -3.33 -9.16
N VAL A 75 3.18 -2.13 -9.51
CA VAL A 75 2.61 -1.82 -10.83
C VAL A 75 3.32 -0.64 -11.48
N ILE A 76 3.30 -0.65 -12.81
CA ILE A 76 3.80 0.46 -13.63
C ILE A 76 2.61 1.01 -14.40
N ALA A 77 2.35 2.32 -14.25
CA ALA A 77 1.31 3.00 -15.02
C ALA A 77 1.81 3.27 -16.44
N THR A 78 1.00 2.94 -17.43
CA THR A 78 1.28 3.22 -18.84
C THR A 78 0.05 3.81 -19.51
N PRO A 79 0.18 4.44 -20.71
CA PRO A 79 -0.97 4.95 -21.45
C PRO A 79 -1.97 3.86 -21.85
N ARG A 80 -1.57 2.59 -21.86
CA ARG A 80 -2.42 1.44 -22.20
C ARG A 80 -2.98 0.71 -21.01
N GLY A 81 -2.71 1.18 -19.79
CA GLY A 81 -3.12 0.56 -18.54
C GLY A 81 -1.94 0.18 -17.67
N ALA A 82 -2.21 -0.58 -16.62
CA ALA A 82 -1.19 -0.98 -15.65
C ALA A 82 -0.48 -2.26 -16.08
N ILE A 83 0.83 -2.29 -15.86
CA ILE A 83 1.62 -3.52 -15.93
C ILE A 83 1.86 -3.99 -14.50
N VAL A 84 1.43 -5.20 -14.17
CA VAL A 84 1.63 -5.80 -12.85
C VAL A 84 2.92 -6.60 -12.88
N VAL A 85 4.00 -6.02 -12.36
CA VAL A 85 5.34 -6.63 -12.45
C VAL A 85 5.55 -7.81 -11.51
N THR A 86 4.74 -7.91 -10.46
CA THR A 86 4.84 -8.98 -9.46
C THR A 86 3.79 -10.07 -9.66
N LEU A 87 3.14 -10.10 -10.82
CA LEU A 87 2.13 -11.10 -11.13
C LEU A 87 2.80 -12.46 -11.34
N ASN A 88 2.30 -13.48 -10.64
CA ASN A 88 2.69 -14.86 -10.89
C ASN A 88 2.01 -15.36 -12.17
N SER A 89 2.80 -15.91 -13.04
CA SER A 89 2.31 -16.53 -14.27
C SER A 89 2.03 -18.02 -14.08
#